data_a7d0f03de95beecae135f9df67ab09ac
#
_entry.id   a7d0f03de95beecae135f9df67ab09ac
#
_cell.length_a   1.000
_cell.length_b   1.000
_cell.length_c   1.000
_cell.angle_alpha   90.00
_cell.angle_beta   90.00
_cell.angle_gamma   90.00
#
_symmetry.space_group_name_H-M   'P 1'
#
loop_
_entity.id
_entity.type
_entity.pdbx_description
1 polymer ?
#
loop_
_entity_poly.entity_id
_entity_poly.type
_entity_poly.pdbx_seq_one_letter_code
_entity_poly.pdbx_strand_id
1 'polypeptide(L)'
;RADLAVAPLTITFMREKAIDFSKPFLNTGISILYRRPNGTNSGFFSFMNPMTPDIWVYILLAYLGVSCVLFVIARFSPYEWYDAHPCNPGSDVVENNFTLLNSFWFGVGSLMQQGSELMPKALSTRIIGGIWWFFTLIIISSYTANLAAFLTVERMDSPVDSADDLAKQTKIEYGVVKDGATMSFFKKSRVSTFEKMWAFMSSRQSTSFVKSIEDGIQRVLKSDYALLMESTTIEYVTRRNCNLTQVGGIIDSKGYGIGTPKGSPYRDKITIAILSILEDGRLHMLKEKWWSGSSCLEDERYETGPMGIQNLGGIFIVLASGLVLSVFVAIGEFIYKLRKNAEREQVRLIGN
;
A
#
# COMPACT_ATOMS: atom_id res chain seq x y z
N ARG A 1 -38.97 -23.33 32.66
CA ARG A 1 -39.71 -22.61 31.63
C ARG A 1 -39.40 -21.12 31.79
N ALA A 2 -39.05 -20.42 30.69
CA ALA A 2 -38.84 -18.98 30.67
C ALA A 2 -39.99 -18.37 29.86
N ASP A 3 -40.53 -17.25 30.31
CA ASP A 3 -41.60 -16.51 29.64
C ASP A 3 -41.06 -15.50 28.66
N LEU A 4 -39.78 -15.14 28.80
CA LEU A 4 -39.07 -14.15 28.00
C LEU A 4 -37.59 -14.49 27.91
N ALA A 5 -37.03 -14.36 26.72
CA ALA A 5 -35.60 -14.47 26.48
C ALA A 5 -35.04 -13.15 25.94
N VAL A 6 -34.36 -12.38 26.81
CA VAL A 6 -33.69 -11.14 26.45
C VAL A 6 -32.22 -11.42 26.27
N ALA A 7 -31.81 -11.58 25.01
CA ALA A 7 -30.45 -11.88 24.61
C ALA A 7 -30.21 -11.40 23.14
N PRO A 8 -28.97 -11.36 22.66
CA PRO A 8 -28.69 -11.07 21.26
C PRO A 8 -29.07 -12.27 20.37
N LEU A 9 -30.37 -12.55 20.29
CA LEU A 9 -30.91 -13.66 19.52
C LEU A 9 -31.17 -13.21 18.11
N THR A 10 -30.37 -13.69 17.16
CA THR A 10 -30.58 -13.45 15.73
C THR A 10 -31.89 -14.04 15.28
N ILE A 11 -32.75 -13.25 14.70
CA ILE A 11 -34.02 -13.69 14.10
C ILE A 11 -33.71 -14.54 12.88
N THR A 12 -34.12 -15.80 12.91
CA THR A 12 -33.93 -16.73 11.81
C THR A 12 -35.21 -17.54 11.56
N PHE A 13 -35.44 -17.94 10.32
CA PHE A 13 -36.60 -18.75 9.96
C PHE A 13 -36.77 -20.01 10.83
N MET A 14 -35.67 -20.68 11.18
CA MET A 14 -35.74 -21.91 11.99
C MET A 14 -36.11 -21.62 13.43
N ARG A 15 -35.62 -20.50 14.00
CA ARG A 15 -35.97 -20.09 15.36
C ARG A 15 -37.39 -19.56 15.44
N GLU A 16 -37.88 -18.86 14.42
CA GLU A 16 -39.25 -18.35 14.34
C GLU A 16 -40.29 -19.47 14.29
N LYS A 17 -39.91 -20.68 13.82
CA LYS A 17 -40.77 -21.88 13.93
C LYS A 17 -40.98 -22.35 15.36
N ALA A 18 -40.01 -22.12 16.22
CA ALA A 18 -40.04 -22.64 17.60
C ALA A 18 -40.52 -21.61 18.63
N ILE A 19 -40.19 -20.34 18.44
CA ILE A 19 -40.49 -19.21 19.32
C ILE A 19 -40.96 -18.01 18.50
N ASP A 20 -41.71 -17.10 19.13
CA ASP A 20 -42.06 -15.83 18.51
C ASP A 20 -41.00 -14.76 18.87
N PHE A 21 -40.71 -13.87 17.92
CA PHE A 21 -39.81 -12.75 18.15
C PHE A 21 -40.54 -11.40 18.14
N SER A 22 -40.00 -10.48 18.93
CA SER A 22 -40.35 -9.06 18.80
C SER A 22 -39.81 -8.48 17.49
N LYS A 23 -40.18 -7.23 17.15
CA LYS A 23 -39.45 -6.44 16.19
C LYS A 23 -37.97 -6.33 16.58
N PRO A 24 -37.04 -6.26 15.64
CA PRO A 24 -35.62 -6.19 15.96
C PRO A 24 -35.30 -4.88 16.70
N PHE A 25 -34.53 -4.98 17.76
CA PHE A 25 -34.04 -3.83 18.51
C PHE A 25 -32.64 -3.37 18.06
N LEU A 26 -31.87 -4.24 17.40
CA LEU A 26 -30.54 -3.94 16.86
C LEU A 26 -30.35 -4.70 15.54
N ASN A 27 -29.91 -3.98 14.52
CA ASN A 27 -29.55 -4.59 13.25
C ASN A 27 -28.12 -5.14 13.32
N THR A 28 -27.95 -6.32 12.78
CA THR A 28 -26.67 -7.01 12.66
C THR A 28 -26.58 -7.65 11.29
N GLY A 29 -25.42 -8.16 10.96
CA GLY A 29 -25.22 -8.93 9.74
C GLY A 29 -23.93 -9.74 9.84
N ILE A 30 -23.68 -10.61 8.89
CA ILE A 30 -22.46 -11.39 8.86
C ILE A 30 -21.37 -10.55 8.21
N SER A 31 -20.19 -10.47 8.85
CA SER A 31 -19.01 -9.84 8.30
C SER A 31 -17.76 -10.64 8.67
N ILE A 32 -16.60 -10.19 8.23
CA ILE A 32 -15.31 -10.86 8.39
C ILE A 32 -14.50 -10.14 9.45
N LEU A 33 -14.12 -10.85 10.51
CA LEU A 33 -13.10 -10.40 11.46
C LEU A 33 -11.74 -10.92 11.02
N TYR A 34 -10.80 -10.03 10.85
CA TYR A 34 -9.43 -10.36 10.50
C TYR A 34 -8.44 -9.60 11.35
N ARG A 35 -7.22 -10.10 11.43
CA ARG A 35 -6.13 -9.36 12.08
C ARG A 35 -5.78 -8.14 11.23
N ARG A 36 -5.65 -6.98 11.87
CA ARG A 36 -5.16 -5.78 11.19
C ARG A 36 -3.78 -6.10 10.59
N PRO A 37 -3.60 -5.94 9.28
CA PRO A 37 -2.28 -6.13 8.70
C PRO A 37 -1.33 -5.13 9.36
N ASN A 38 -0.24 -5.62 9.92
CA ASN A 38 0.87 -4.75 10.29
C ASN A 38 1.25 -4.00 9.01
N GLY A 39 1.36 -2.68 9.09
CA GLY A 39 1.74 -1.87 7.94
C GLY A 39 2.83 -2.58 7.15
N THR A 40 2.67 -2.72 5.86
CA THR A 40 3.64 -3.42 5.01
C THR A 40 4.99 -2.82 5.31
N ASN A 41 5.94 -3.65 5.74
CA ASN A 41 7.33 -3.23 5.88
C ASN A 41 7.73 -2.66 4.52
N SER A 42 7.66 -1.35 4.39
CA SER A 42 8.09 -0.66 3.19
C SER A 42 9.55 -1.08 3.00
N GLY A 43 9.81 -1.84 1.93
CA GLY A 43 11.16 -2.30 1.63
C GLY A 43 12.10 -1.10 1.49
N PHE A 44 13.41 -1.32 1.62
CA PHE A 44 14.42 -0.27 1.49
C PHE A 44 14.29 0.60 0.22
N PHE A 45 13.65 0.07 -0.82
CA PHE A 45 13.39 0.75 -2.10
C PHE A 45 11.97 1.32 -2.23
N SER A 46 11.26 1.53 -1.13
CA SER A 46 9.90 2.10 -1.14
C SER A 46 9.82 3.49 -1.78
N PHE A 47 10.93 4.23 -1.83
CA PHE A 47 11.01 5.51 -2.55
C PHE A 47 10.79 5.37 -4.07
N MET A 48 10.92 4.18 -4.65
CA MET A 48 10.62 3.93 -6.07
C MET A 48 9.13 3.65 -6.33
N ASN A 49 8.36 3.28 -5.30
CA ASN A 49 6.96 2.89 -5.41
C ASN A 49 5.99 3.99 -5.92
N PRO A 50 6.26 5.31 -5.73
CA PRO A 50 5.39 6.35 -6.28
C PRO A 50 5.26 6.32 -7.80
N MET A 51 6.22 5.70 -8.49
CA MET A 51 6.19 5.49 -9.94
C MET A 51 6.36 4.00 -10.27
N THR A 52 5.71 3.53 -11.34
CA THR A 52 5.86 2.15 -11.82
C THR A 52 7.28 1.91 -12.34
N PRO A 53 7.80 0.68 -12.26
CA PRO A 53 9.13 0.35 -12.78
C PRO A 53 9.33 0.72 -14.25
N ASP A 54 8.27 0.63 -15.05
CA ASP A 54 8.32 1.00 -16.48
C ASP A 54 8.67 2.47 -16.69
N ILE A 55 8.12 3.37 -15.84
CA ILE A 55 8.42 4.80 -15.92
C ILE A 55 9.89 5.07 -15.66
N TRP A 56 10.51 4.38 -14.69
CA TRP A 56 11.94 4.50 -14.42
C TRP A 56 12.79 4.10 -15.61
N VAL A 57 12.41 3.02 -16.32
CA VAL A 57 13.09 2.59 -17.55
C VAL A 57 12.94 3.65 -18.65
N TYR A 58 11.74 4.21 -18.84
CA TYR A 58 11.53 5.28 -19.84
C TYR A 58 12.29 6.57 -19.52
N ILE A 59 12.41 6.94 -18.24
CA ILE A 59 13.24 8.09 -17.83
C ILE A 59 14.70 7.86 -18.19
N LEU A 60 15.22 6.64 -17.91
CA LEU A 60 16.59 6.27 -18.27
C LEU A 60 16.81 6.31 -19.79
N LEU A 61 15.90 5.76 -20.58
CA LEU A 61 15.98 5.78 -22.05
C LEU A 61 15.90 7.21 -22.60
N ALA A 62 15.03 8.05 -22.06
CA ALA A 62 14.93 9.46 -22.42
C ALA A 62 16.23 10.21 -22.11
N TYR A 63 16.82 9.99 -20.94
CA TYR A 63 18.10 10.57 -20.55
C TYR A 63 19.22 10.19 -21.51
N LEU A 64 19.36 8.90 -21.83
CA LEU A 64 20.37 8.40 -22.77
C LEU A 64 20.14 8.98 -24.18
N GLY A 65 18.89 8.97 -24.64
CA GLY A 65 18.51 9.49 -25.95
C GLY A 65 18.82 10.98 -26.11
N VAL A 66 18.39 11.80 -25.13
CA VAL A 66 18.64 13.25 -25.17
C VAL A 66 20.14 13.56 -25.10
N SER A 67 20.89 12.86 -24.25
CA SER A 67 22.34 13.05 -24.15
C SER A 67 23.07 12.71 -25.45
N CYS A 68 22.68 11.62 -26.12
CA CYS A 68 23.23 11.26 -27.43
C CYS A 68 22.86 12.28 -28.53
N VAL A 69 21.60 12.71 -28.57
CA VAL A 69 21.14 13.71 -29.53
C VAL A 69 21.84 15.03 -29.32
N LEU A 70 22.01 15.48 -28.07
CA LEU A 70 22.73 16.68 -27.73
C LEU A 70 24.20 16.61 -28.21
N PHE A 71 24.88 15.49 -27.96
CA PHE A 71 26.23 15.24 -28.42
C PHE A 71 26.33 15.34 -29.95
N VAL A 72 25.43 14.66 -30.68
CA VAL A 72 25.45 14.64 -32.15
C VAL A 72 25.20 16.05 -32.71
N ILE A 73 24.18 16.75 -32.20
CA ILE A 73 23.84 18.11 -32.71
C ILE A 73 24.93 19.13 -32.36
N ALA A 74 25.54 19.02 -31.17
CA ALA A 74 26.66 19.89 -30.80
C ALA A 74 27.88 19.67 -31.70
N ARG A 75 28.09 18.49 -32.25
CA ARG A 75 29.17 18.21 -33.24
C ARG A 75 28.90 18.86 -34.57
N PHE A 76 27.65 18.92 -35.01
CA PHE A 76 27.29 19.56 -36.30
C PHE A 76 27.19 21.10 -36.22
N SER A 77 27.00 21.65 -35.03
CA SER A 77 26.82 23.08 -34.86
C SER A 77 28.16 23.82 -34.78
N PRO A 78 28.43 24.75 -35.68
CA PRO A 78 29.69 25.51 -35.64
C PRO A 78 29.80 26.44 -34.42
N TYR A 79 28.69 26.83 -33.81
CA TYR A 79 28.66 27.73 -32.65
C TYR A 79 29.07 27.10 -31.33
N GLU A 80 29.17 25.77 -31.27
CA GLU A 80 29.62 25.04 -30.09
C GLU A 80 31.13 24.77 -30.07
N TRP A 81 31.82 25.14 -31.16
CA TRP A 81 33.27 25.01 -31.27
C TRP A 81 33.92 26.31 -30.85
N TYR A 82 34.97 26.25 -30.06
CA TYR A 82 35.73 27.41 -29.59
C TYR A 82 37.22 27.12 -29.65
N ASP A 83 38.01 28.21 -29.79
CA ASP A 83 39.45 28.14 -29.76
C ASP A 83 39.91 27.99 -28.30
N ALA A 84 40.59 26.87 -28.00
CA ALA A 84 41.07 26.56 -26.65
C ALA A 84 42.29 27.43 -26.26
N HIS A 85 43.02 28.00 -27.23
CA HIS A 85 44.23 28.75 -26.98
C HIS A 85 44.27 30.09 -27.71
N PRO A 86 43.41 31.07 -27.36
CA PRO A 86 43.34 32.36 -28.08
C PRO A 86 44.62 33.18 -28.00
N CYS A 87 45.53 32.87 -27.06
CA CYS A 87 46.81 33.56 -26.88
C CYS A 87 47.95 32.94 -27.72
N ASN A 88 47.72 31.84 -28.46
CA ASN A 88 48.74 31.21 -29.29
C ASN A 88 48.30 31.17 -30.76
N PRO A 89 48.63 32.18 -31.59
CA PRO A 89 48.12 32.33 -32.95
C PRO A 89 48.55 31.22 -33.93
N GLY A 90 49.31 30.23 -33.49
CA GLY A 90 49.74 29.09 -34.32
C GLY A 90 49.05 27.77 -34.05
N SER A 91 48.05 27.71 -33.15
CA SER A 91 47.31 26.47 -32.88
C SER A 91 45.89 26.54 -33.46
N ASP A 92 45.67 25.89 -34.58
CA ASP A 92 44.30 25.69 -35.19
C ASP A 92 43.47 24.64 -34.42
N VAL A 93 43.67 24.46 -33.11
CA VAL A 93 43.00 23.45 -32.33
C VAL A 93 41.67 24.00 -31.80
N VAL A 94 40.59 23.64 -32.46
CA VAL A 94 39.22 23.95 -32.03
C VAL A 94 38.64 22.83 -31.21
N GLU A 95 38.13 23.16 -30.01
CA GLU A 95 37.54 22.21 -29.10
C GLU A 95 36.02 22.38 -28.98
N ASN A 96 35.33 21.32 -28.72
CA ASN A 96 33.88 21.32 -28.46
C ASN A 96 33.60 20.94 -27.00
N ASN A 97 32.86 21.78 -26.28
CA ASN A 97 32.51 21.58 -24.89
C ASN A 97 31.62 20.35 -24.68
N PHE A 98 30.76 20.03 -25.65
CA PHE A 98 29.83 18.90 -25.54
C PHE A 98 30.49 17.60 -26.07
N THR A 99 31.43 17.06 -25.29
CA THR A 99 31.85 15.67 -25.44
C THR A 99 30.71 14.74 -24.99
N LEU A 100 30.78 13.46 -25.32
CA LEU A 100 29.74 12.50 -24.91
C LEU A 100 29.55 12.49 -23.37
N LEU A 101 30.65 12.46 -22.60
CA LEU A 101 30.63 12.52 -21.15
C LEU A 101 30.05 13.84 -20.62
N ASN A 102 30.40 14.97 -21.23
CA ASN A 102 29.88 16.26 -20.83
C ASN A 102 28.37 16.39 -21.17
N SER A 103 27.91 15.75 -22.24
CA SER A 103 26.49 15.68 -22.57
C SER A 103 25.69 14.87 -21.58
N PHE A 104 26.24 13.75 -21.09
CA PHE A 104 25.67 13.00 -19.99
C PHE A 104 25.66 13.80 -18.68
N TRP A 105 26.76 14.50 -18.39
CA TRP A 105 26.85 15.34 -17.18
C TRP A 105 25.83 16.48 -17.22
N PHE A 106 25.64 17.14 -18.37
CA PHE A 106 24.59 18.14 -18.57
C PHE A 106 23.20 17.56 -18.31
N GLY A 107 22.93 16.36 -18.84
CA GLY A 107 21.65 15.67 -18.64
C GLY A 107 21.36 15.38 -17.18
N VAL A 108 22.35 14.90 -16.39
CA VAL A 108 22.22 14.63 -14.95
C VAL A 108 22.04 15.93 -14.17
N GLY A 109 22.87 16.96 -14.43
CA GLY A 109 22.77 18.25 -13.74
C GLY A 109 21.42 18.91 -13.94
N SER A 110 20.87 18.81 -15.14
CA SER A 110 19.53 19.30 -15.45
C SER A 110 18.42 18.46 -14.77
N LEU A 111 18.59 17.15 -14.70
CA LEU A 111 17.65 16.25 -14.00
C LEU A 111 17.59 16.56 -12.50
N MET A 112 18.74 16.87 -11.89
CA MET A 112 18.83 17.26 -10.47
C MET A 112 18.42 18.71 -10.20
N GLN A 113 18.01 19.48 -11.21
CA GLN A 113 17.65 20.91 -11.12
C GLN A 113 18.78 21.82 -10.59
N GLN A 114 20.02 21.34 -10.61
CA GLN A 114 21.19 22.12 -10.15
C GLN A 114 21.78 23.00 -11.25
N GLY A 115 21.32 22.81 -12.50
CA GLY A 115 21.94 23.44 -13.66
C GLY A 115 23.26 22.77 -14.04
N SER A 116 23.89 23.28 -15.04
CA SER A 116 25.21 22.85 -15.53
C SER A 116 26.08 24.07 -15.84
N GLU A 117 27.35 24.00 -15.54
CA GLU A 117 28.33 25.00 -15.92
C GLU A 117 28.43 25.10 -17.47
N LEU A 118 28.12 23.98 -18.16
CA LEU A 118 28.11 23.90 -19.61
C LEU A 118 26.76 24.37 -20.13
N MET A 119 26.71 25.61 -20.61
CA MET A 119 25.51 26.16 -21.22
C MET A 119 25.59 26.02 -22.74
N PRO A 120 24.53 25.51 -23.42
CA PRO A 120 24.45 25.42 -24.85
C PRO A 120 24.42 26.82 -25.47
N LYS A 121 25.27 27.05 -26.49
CA LYS A 121 25.41 28.35 -27.17
C LYS A 121 24.54 28.42 -28.44
N ALA A 122 24.49 27.36 -29.22
CA ALA A 122 23.71 27.30 -30.44
C ALA A 122 22.20 27.24 -30.19
N LEU A 123 21.40 27.75 -31.09
CA LEU A 123 19.94 27.70 -30.96
C LEU A 123 19.40 26.27 -30.95
N SER A 124 19.97 25.40 -31.80
CA SER A 124 19.59 23.98 -31.86
C SER A 124 19.81 23.24 -30.55
N THR A 125 20.95 23.40 -29.90
CA THR A 125 21.27 22.79 -28.60
C THR A 125 20.46 23.41 -27.46
N ARG A 126 20.13 24.71 -27.53
CA ARG A 126 19.21 25.35 -26.56
C ARG A 126 17.79 24.81 -26.64
N ILE A 127 17.29 24.51 -27.83
CA ILE A 127 15.96 23.91 -27.99
C ILE A 127 15.93 22.55 -27.31
N ILE A 128 16.94 21.69 -27.50
CA ILE A 128 17.03 20.39 -26.85
C ILE A 128 17.09 20.54 -25.32
N GLY A 129 17.95 21.46 -24.85
CA GLY A 129 18.05 21.77 -23.44
C GLY A 129 16.72 22.23 -22.82
N GLY A 130 16.01 23.12 -23.52
CA GLY A 130 14.71 23.64 -23.08
C GLY A 130 13.64 22.56 -22.99
N ILE A 131 13.55 21.68 -24.00
CA ILE A 131 12.62 20.52 -23.98
C ILE A 131 12.98 19.56 -22.85
N TRP A 132 14.27 19.30 -22.66
CA TRP A 132 14.74 18.44 -21.57
C TRP A 132 14.41 19.03 -20.20
N TRP A 133 14.62 20.31 -19.98
CA TRP A 133 14.25 20.98 -18.72
C TRP A 133 12.76 20.95 -18.45
N PHE A 134 11.94 21.17 -19.48
CA PHE A 134 10.49 21.06 -19.35
C PHE A 134 10.05 19.64 -18.97
N PHE A 135 10.63 18.63 -19.62
CA PHE A 135 10.37 17.23 -19.30
C PHE A 135 10.77 16.91 -17.85
N THR A 136 11.97 17.28 -17.42
CA THR A 136 12.44 17.02 -16.04
C THR A 136 11.60 17.72 -15.00
N LEU A 137 11.14 18.95 -15.25
CA LEU A 137 10.25 19.69 -14.37
C LEU A 137 8.95 18.93 -14.14
N ILE A 138 8.32 18.42 -15.19
CA ILE A 138 7.07 17.65 -15.09
C ILE A 138 7.28 16.35 -14.31
N ILE A 139 8.34 15.59 -14.63
CA ILE A 139 8.64 14.33 -13.97
C ILE A 139 8.88 14.52 -12.47
N ILE A 140 9.70 15.50 -12.08
CA ILE A 140 10.00 15.77 -10.67
C ILE A 140 8.75 16.23 -9.93
N SER A 141 7.95 17.13 -10.51
CA SER A 141 6.69 17.60 -9.92
C SER A 141 5.71 16.44 -9.74
N SER A 142 5.57 15.57 -10.73
CA SER A 142 4.72 14.39 -10.66
C SER A 142 5.21 13.38 -9.61
N TYR A 143 6.53 13.15 -9.54
CA TYR A 143 7.12 12.28 -8.54
C TYR A 143 6.86 12.80 -7.11
N THR A 144 7.10 14.10 -6.88
CA THR A 144 6.89 14.73 -5.58
C THR A 144 5.42 14.67 -5.15
N ALA A 145 4.50 14.95 -6.07
CA ALA A 145 3.06 14.86 -5.79
C ALA A 145 2.62 13.43 -5.45
N ASN A 146 3.07 12.45 -6.24
CA ASN A 146 2.77 11.04 -5.99
C ASN A 146 3.43 10.53 -4.71
N LEU A 147 4.64 10.96 -4.39
CA LEU A 147 5.32 10.61 -3.15
C LEU A 147 4.55 11.16 -1.94
N ALA A 148 4.11 12.42 -1.99
CA ALA A 148 3.28 13.01 -0.94
C ALA A 148 1.97 12.23 -0.75
N ALA A 149 1.28 11.90 -1.85
CA ALA A 149 0.07 11.09 -1.81
C ALA A 149 0.33 9.67 -1.25
N PHE A 150 1.43 9.03 -1.68
CA PHE A 150 1.84 7.70 -1.20
C PHE A 150 2.12 7.68 0.31
N LEU A 151 2.75 8.72 0.83
CA LEU A 151 3.07 8.85 2.25
C LEU A 151 1.86 9.26 3.10
N THR A 152 0.91 9.99 2.52
CA THR A 152 -0.30 10.44 3.23
C THR A 152 -1.34 9.32 3.32
N VAL A 153 -1.40 8.45 2.30
CA VAL A 153 -2.31 7.31 2.27
C VAL A 153 -1.52 6.07 2.71
N GLU A 154 -1.52 5.77 4.00
CA GLU A 154 -1.17 4.43 4.46
C GLU A 154 -2.19 3.44 3.85
N ARG A 155 -1.86 2.87 2.72
CA ARG A 155 -2.59 1.71 2.21
C ARG A 155 -2.29 0.54 3.14
N MET A 156 -3.21 0.28 4.04
CA MET A 156 -3.32 -1.04 4.64
C MET A 156 -3.76 -1.97 3.51
N ASP A 157 -2.81 -2.57 2.83
CA ASP A 157 -3.11 -3.63 1.88
C ASP A 157 -3.67 -4.82 2.67
N SER A 158 -4.98 -4.83 2.82
CA SER A 158 -5.67 -6.00 3.34
C SER A 158 -5.54 -7.12 2.31
N PRO A 159 -5.06 -8.30 2.70
CA PRO A 159 -4.96 -9.43 1.77
C PRO A 159 -6.33 -9.93 1.28
N VAL A 160 -7.41 -9.45 1.87
CA VAL A 160 -8.81 -9.77 1.56
C VAL A 160 -9.65 -8.52 1.80
N ASP A 161 -10.38 -8.07 0.80
CA ASP A 161 -11.27 -6.90 0.89
C ASP A 161 -12.76 -7.28 0.88
N SER A 162 -13.08 -8.51 0.49
CA SER A 162 -14.44 -8.98 0.38
C SER A 162 -14.60 -10.47 0.66
N ALA A 163 -15.85 -10.91 0.85
CA ALA A 163 -16.18 -12.33 0.95
C ALA A 163 -15.89 -13.09 -0.36
N ASP A 164 -16.04 -12.42 -1.50
CA ASP A 164 -15.71 -13.01 -2.80
C ASP A 164 -14.21 -13.26 -2.96
N ASP A 165 -13.38 -12.36 -2.48
CA ASP A 165 -11.93 -12.54 -2.50
C ASP A 165 -11.51 -13.66 -1.55
N LEU A 166 -12.16 -13.71 -0.36
CA LEU A 166 -11.93 -14.80 0.59
C LEU A 166 -12.31 -16.17 0.00
N ALA A 167 -13.37 -16.22 -0.81
CA ALA A 167 -13.83 -17.44 -1.47
C ALA A 167 -12.93 -17.91 -2.63
N LYS A 168 -12.21 -16.99 -3.28
CA LYS A 168 -11.32 -17.28 -4.42
C LYS A 168 -9.93 -17.75 -4.00
N GLN A 169 -9.48 -17.37 -2.82
CA GLN A 169 -8.17 -17.68 -2.30
C GLN A 169 -8.20 -18.92 -1.38
N THR A 170 -7.04 -19.60 -1.21
CA THR A 170 -6.87 -20.78 -0.37
C THR A 170 -5.79 -20.61 0.69
N LYS A 171 -5.11 -19.47 0.72
CA LYS A 171 -3.97 -19.19 1.59
C LYS A 171 -4.40 -18.86 3.02
N ILE A 172 -5.45 -18.03 3.15
CA ILE A 172 -6.02 -17.68 4.46
C ILE A 172 -7.12 -18.66 4.80
N GLU A 173 -6.99 -19.32 5.93
CA GLU A 173 -8.06 -20.17 6.47
C GLU A 173 -9.18 -19.31 7.01
N TYR A 174 -10.40 -19.77 6.90
CA TYR A 174 -11.55 -19.08 7.45
C TYR A 174 -12.61 -20.04 7.97
N GLY A 175 -13.44 -19.54 8.86
CA GLY A 175 -14.48 -20.36 9.45
C GLY A 175 -15.47 -19.58 10.29
N VAL A 176 -16.31 -20.33 10.99
CA VAL A 176 -17.43 -19.85 11.80
C VAL A 176 -17.46 -20.52 13.16
N VAL A 177 -18.21 -19.94 14.09
CA VAL A 177 -18.53 -20.60 15.37
C VAL A 177 -19.49 -21.77 15.10
N LYS A 178 -19.14 -22.93 15.65
CA LYS A 178 -19.93 -24.15 15.50
C LYS A 178 -21.33 -23.97 16.06
N ASP A 179 -22.32 -24.53 15.37
CA ASP A 179 -23.74 -24.54 15.74
C ASP A 179 -24.38 -23.12 15.86
N GLY A 180 -23.73 -22.11 15.36
CA GLY A 180 -24.22 -20.72 15.33
C GLY A 180 -25.16 -20.41 14.15
N ALA A 181 -25.79 -19.23 14.23
CA ALA A 181 -26.65 -18.71 13.16
C ALA A 181 -25.86 -18.50 11.85
N THR A 182 -24.62 -18.05 11.94
CA THR A 182 -23.72 -17.84 10.81
C THR A 182 -23.38 -19.16 10.09
N MET A 183 -23.10 -20.22 10.85
CA MET A 183 -22.89 -21.56 10.26
C MET A 183 -24.12 -22.04 9.51
N SER A 184 -25.32 -21.87 10.09
CA SER A 184 -26.57 -22.26 9.48
C SER A 184 -26.89 -21.48 8.21
N PHE A 185 -26.46 -20.22 8.13
CA PHE A 185 -26.58 -19.39 6.94
C PHE A 185 -25.75 -19.96 5.78
N PHE A 186 -24.44 -20.18 5.97
CA PHE A 186 -23.59 -20.73 4.90
C PHE A 186 -24.03 -22.12 4.46
N LYS A 187 -24.44 -22.97 5.42
CA LYS A 187 -24.95 -24.34 5.12
C LYS A 187 -26.18 -24.35 4.24
N LYS A 188 -27.04 -23.31 4.31
CA LYS A 188 -28.33 -23.25 3.60
C LYS A 188 -28.34 -22.30 2.43
N SER A 189 -27.29 -21.49 2.27
CA SER A 189 -27.20 -20.53 1.18
C SER A 189 -27.12 -21.25 -0.16
N ARG A 190 -27.76 -20.66 -1.18
CA ARG A 190 -27.70 -21.11 -2.59
C ARG A 190 -26.92 -20.14 -3.48
N VAL A 191 -26.27 -19.15 -2.88
CA VAL A 191 -25.41 -18.22 -3.60
C VAL A 191 -24.08 -18.92 -3.86
N SER A 192 -23.63 -18.93 -5.10
CA SER A 192 -22.43 -19.69 -5.54
C SER A 192 -21.17 -19.39 -4.73
N THR A 193 -20.95 -18.13 -4.36
CA THR A 193 -19.85 -17.72 -3.50
C THR A 193 -19.92 -18.36 -2.12
N PHE A 194 -21.10 -18.32 -1.49
CA PHE A 194 -21.30 -18.86 -0.15
C PHE A 194 -21.33 -20.40 -0.12
N GLU A 195 -21.78 -21.02 -1.20
CA GLU A 195 -21.66 -22.48 -1.37
C GLU A 195 -20.19 -22.92 -1.43
N LYS A 196 -19.37 -22.20 -2.18
CA LYS A 196 -17.91 -22.45 -2.25
C LYS A 196 -17.27 -22.27 -0.87
N MET A 197 -17.62 -21.21 -0.15
CA MET A 197 -17.15 -20.96 1.21
C MET A 197 -17.57 -22.09 2.17
N TRP A 198 -18.80 -22.54 2.06
CA TRP A 198 -19.28 -23.68 2.86
C TRP A 198 -18.55 -24.98 2.52
N ALA A 199 -18.35 -25.29 1.24
CA ALA A 199 -17.60 -26.44 0.79
C ALA A 199 -16.17 -26.45 1.35
N PHE A 200 -15.50 -25.30 1.31
CA PHE A 200 -14.17 -25.13 1.90
C PHE A 200 -14.17 -25.38 3.41
N MET A 201 -15.07 -24.73 4.15
CA MET A 201 -15.18 -24.89 5.60
C MET A 201 -15.55 -26.31 6.02
N SER A 202 -16.46 -26.95 5.29
CA SER A 202 -16.92 -28.31 5.60
C SER A 202 -15.88 -29.38 5.29
N SER A 203 -15.01 -29.16 4.31
CA SER A 203 -13.90 -30.07 4.00
C SER A 203 -12.79 -30.02 5.07
N ARG A 204 -12.68 -28.94 5.83
CA ARG A 204 -11.64 -28.68 6.82
C ARG A 204 -12.21 -28.41 8.21
N GLN A 205 -13.13 -29.25 8.67
CA GLN A 205 -13.90 -29.01 9.88
C GLN A 205 -13.07 -28.74 11.13
N SER A 206 -11.94 -29.43 11.31
CA SER A 206 -11.06 -29.25 12.47
C SER A 206 -10.38 -27.89 12.53
N THR A 207 -10.14 -27.31 11.38
CA THR A 207 -9.46 -26.01 11.26
C THR A 207 -10.40 -24.85 10.98
N SER A 208 -11.58 -25.09 10.43
CA SER A 208 -12.53 -24.02 10.10
C SER A 208 -13.51 -23.70 11.22
N PHE A 209 -13.91 -24.68 12.02
CA PHE A 209 -14.91 -24.45 13.06
C PHE A 209 -14.27 -24.21 14.42
N VAL A 210 -14.67 -23.11 15.07
CA VAL A 210 -14.26 -22.77 16.44
C VAL A 210 -15.38 -23.05 17.43
N LYS A 211 -15.02 -23.36 18.69
CA LYS A 211 -15.99 -23.72 19.70
C LYS A 211 -16.69 -22.51 20.33
N SER A 212 -15.96 -21.43 20.51
CA SER A 212 -16.47 -20.19 21.08
C SER A 212 -15.96 -18.97 20.28
N ILE A 213 -16.57 -17.81 20.52
CA ILE A 213 -16.15 -16.53 19.92
C ILE A 213 -14.72 -16.20 20.38
N GLU A 214 -14.43 -16.41 21.66
CA GLU A 214 -13.12 -16.14 22.26
C GLU A 214 -12.01 -16.97 21.62
N ASP A 215 -12.26 -18.28 21.42
CA ASP A 215 -11.32 -19.16 20.72
C ASP A 215 -11.07 -18.68 19.30
N GLY A 216 -12.13 -18.22 18.63
CA GLY A 216 -12.05 -17.66 17.28
C GLY A 216 -11.20 -16.39 17.22
N ILE A 217 -11.41 -15.46 18.15
CA ILE A 217 -10.64 -14.21 18.27
C ILE A 217 -9.17 -14.52 18.54
N GLN A 218 -8.88 -15.42 19.47
CA GLN A 218 -7.49 -15.81 19.76
C GLN A 218 -6.80 -16.44 18.56
N ARG A 219 -7.55 -17.17 17.75
CA ARG A 219 -7.03 -17.78 16.54
C ARG A 219 -6.74 -16.74 15.46
N VAL A 220 -7.62 -15.75 15.26
CA VAL A 220 -7.39 -14.62 14.34
C VAL A 220 -6.12 -13.85 14.71
N LEU A 221 -5.86 -13.67 16.02
CA LEU A 221 -4.66 -12.98 16.49
C LEU A 221 -3.37 -13.75 16.28
N LYS A 222 -3.43 -15.10 16.38
CA LYS A 222 -2.23 -15.96 16.39
C LYS A 222 -1.87 -16.54 15.02
N SER A 223 -2.83 -16.62 14.10
CA SER A 223 -2.65 -17.25 12.78
C SER A 223 -3.32 -16.45 11.67
N ASP A 224 -3.01 -16.78 10.42
CA ASP A 224 -3.69 -16.20 9.25
C ASP A 224 -5.07 -16.88 9.06
N TYR A 225 -5.98 -16.47 9.91
CA TYR A 225 -7.33 -16.99 9.98
C TYR A 225 -8.35 -15.86 10.00
N ALA A 226 -9.41 -15.98 9.21
CA ALA A 226 -10.53 -15.05 9.17
C ALA A 226 -11.77 -15.66 9.83
N LEU A 227 -12.36 -14.95 10.78
CA LEU A 227 -13.56 -15.41 11.47
C LEU A 227 -14.80 -14.71 10.90
N LEU A 228 -15.73 -15.48 10.36
CA LEU A 228 -17.03 -15.01 9.92
C LEU A 228 -17.99 -15.01 11.12
N MET A 229 -18.44 -13.82 11.51
CA MET A 229 -19.31 -13.66 12.66
C MET A 229 -20.20 -12.41 12.52
N GLU A 230 -21.03 -12.17 13.52
CA GLU A 230 -21.96 -11.05 13.50
C GLU A 230 -21.25 -9.70 13.65
N SER A 231 -21.62 -8.74 12.80
CA SER A 231 -20.97 -7.41 12.67
C SER A 231 -21.01 -6.60 13.97
N THR A 232 -22.09 -6.72 14.75
CA THR A 232 -22.21 -6.07 16.07
C THR A 232 -21.17 -6.56 17.06
N THR A 233 -20.87 -7.86 17.02
CA THR A 233 -19.84 -8.46 17.87
C THR A 233 -18.45 -8.07 17.37
N ILE A 234 -18.26 -8.00 16.04
CA ILE A 234 -17.02 -7.50 15.45
C ILE A 234 -16.76 -6.06 15.89
N GLU A 235 -17.76 -5.19 15.79
CA GLU A 235 -17.66 -3.80 16.25
C GLU A 235 -17.25 -3.70 17.73
N TYR A 236 -17.86 -4.53 18.57
CA TYR A 236 -17.54 -4.59 20.00
C TYR A 236 -16.09 -5.01 20.27
N VAL A 237 -15.60 -6.00 19.55
CA VAL A 237 -14.26 -6.57 19.73
C VAL A 237 -13.18 -5.67 19.15
N THR A 238 -13.41 -5.09 17.98
CA THR A 238 -12.45 -4.20 17.30
C THR A 238 -12.24 -2.90 18.06
N ARG A 239 -13.28 -2.39 18.74
CA ARG A 239 -13.14 -1.22 19.61
C ARG A 239 -12.30 -1.46 20.85
N ARG A 240 -12.09 -2.73 21.25
CA ARG A 240 -11.30 -3.14 22.42
C ARG A 240 -9.95 -3.73 22.08
N ASN A 241 -9.76 -4.14 20.84
CA ASN A 241 -8.53 -4.76 20.40
C ASN A 241 -8.09 -4.17 19.05
N CYS A 242 -7.13 -3.26 19.10
CA CYS A 242 -6.64 -2.49 17.95
C CYS A 242 -5.97 -3.37 16.87
N ASN A 243 -5.58 -4.59 17.23
CA ASN A 243 -4.97 -5.53 16.29
C ASN A 243 -6.00 -6.25 15.40
N LEU A 244 -7.29 -5.98 15.60
CA LEU A 244 -8.38 -6.58 14.87
C LEU A 244 -9.10 -5.53 14.03
N THR A 245 -9.57 -5.95 12.87
CA THR A 245 -10.34 -5.10 11.96
C THR A 245 -11.48 -5.88 11.33
N GLN A 246 -12.53 -5.16 10.96
CA GLN A 246 -13.58 -5.66 10.10
C GLN A 246 -13.13 -5.54 8.65
N VAL A 247 -13.30 -6.61 7.88
CA VAL A 247 -12.98 -6.63 6.46
C VAL A 247 -14.27 -6.77 5.67
N GLY A 248 -14.39 -5.94 4.64
CA GLY A 248 -15.55 -5.93 3.75
C GLY A 248 -16.83 -5.41 4.38
N GLY A 249 -17.90 -5.46 3.60
CA GLY A 249 -19.23 -5.07 4.03
C GLY A 249 -20.00 -6.17 4.75
N ILE A 250 -21.28 -5.91 5.02
CA ILE A 250 -22.20 -6.87 5.61
C ILE A 250 -22.67 -7.83 4.50
N ILE A 251 -22.46 -9.14 4.72
CA ILE A 251 -22.82 -10.20 3.79
C ILE A 251 -24.33 -10.49 3.82
N ASP A 252 -24.91 -10.50 5.03
CA ASP A 252 -26.31 -10.80 5.25
C ASP A 252 -26.83 -9.93 6.40
N SER A 253 -27.91 -9.20 6.17
CA SER A 253 -28.50 -8.32 7.20
C SER A 253 -29.61 -9.04 7.94
N LYS A 254 -29.51 -9.03 9.26
CA LYS A 254 -30.48 -9.61 10.19
C LYS A 254 -30.71 -8.67 11.36
N GLY A 255 -31.60 -9.06 12.27
CA GLY A 255 -31.84 -8.31 13.51
C GLY A 255 -31.78 -9.20 14.74
N TYR A 256 -31.47 -8.59 15.87
CA TYR A 256 -31.66 -9.21 17.18
C TYR A 256 -33.06 -8.91 17.70
N GLY A 257 -33.78 -9.93 18.10
CA GLY A 257 -35.10 -9.82 18.69
C GLY A 257 -35.19 -10.47 20.06
N ILE A 258 -36.17 -10.04 20.84
CA ILE A 258 -36.51 -10.63 22.12
C ILE A 258 -37.42 -11.84 21.83
N GLY A 259 -37.04 -13.01 22.35
CA GLY A 259 -37.79 -14.24 22.16
C GLY A 259 -38.89 -14.43 23.19
N THR A 260 -40.07 -14.83 22.76
CA THR A 260 -41.22 -15.21 23.60
C THR A 260 -41.74 -16.58 23.21
N PRO A 261 -42.42 -17.32 24.08
CA PRO A 261 -43.12 -18.53 23.69
C PRO A 261 -44.15 -18.24 22.61
N LYS A 262 -44.44 -19.24 21.77
CA LYS A 262 -45.44 -19.08 20.70
C LYS A 262 -46.80 -18.70 21.24
N GLY A 263 -47.41 -17.67 20.62
CA GLY A 263 -48.71 -17.18 21.02
C GLY A 263 -48.70 -16.34 22.30
N SER A 264 -47.54 -15.88 22.76
CA SER A 264 -47.44 -15.06 23.95
C SER A 264 -48.15 -13.71 23.80
N PRO A 265 -49.03 -13.31 24.75
CA PRO A 265 -49.72 -12.01 24.70
C PRO A 265 -48.77 -10.82 24.93
N TYR A 266 -47.54 -11.07 25.35
CA TYR A 266 -46.55 -10.01 25.60
C TYR A 266 -45.78 -9.57 24.38
N ARG A 267 -45.77 -10.35 23.28
CA ARG A 267 -45.00 -10.05 22.05
C ARG A 267 -45.25 -8.64 21.54
N ASP A 268 -46.53 -8.26 21.35
CA ASP A 268 -46.88 -6.96 20.76
C ASP A 268 -46.57 -5.80 21.71
N LYS A 269 -46.78 -5.99 23.02
CA LYS A 269 -46.43 -4.99 24.02
C LYS A 269 -44.91 -4.75 24.08
N ILE A 270 -44.12 -5.81 24.00
CA ILE A 270 -42.65 -5.72 23.92
C ILE A 270 -42.21 -5.03 22.63
N THR A 271 -42.85 -5.33 21.51
CA THR A 271 -42.54 -4.69 20.23
C THR A 271 -42.80 -3.18 20.30
N ILE A 272 -43.93 -2.74 20.87
CA ILE A 272 -44.25 -1.31 21.04
C ILE A 272 -43.22 -0.65 21.98
N ALA A 273 -42.85 -1.29 23.06
CA ALA A 273 -41.84 -0.78 23.99
C ALA A 273 -40.46 -0.63 23.32
N ILE A 274 -40.06 -1.60 22.47
CA ILE A 274 -38.81 -1.52 21.70
C ILE A 274 -38.84 -0.34 20.74
N LEU A 275 -39.95 -0.13 20.03
CA LEU A 275 -40.11 0.99 19.10
C LEU A 275 -40.01 2.33 19.83
N SER A 276 -40.65 2.48 20.98
CA SER A 276 -40.54 3.69 21.80
C SER A 276 -39.10 3.96 22.24
N ILE A 277 -38.39 2.95 22.70
CA ILE A 277 -36.97 3.08 23.12
C ILE A 277 -36.04 3.44 21.94
N LEU A 278 -36.35 2.96 20.74
CA LEU A 278 -35.63 3.30 19.52
C LEU A 278 -35.88 4.75 19.13
N GLU A 279 -37.14 5.21 19.12
CA GLU A 279 -37.53 6.58 18.78
C GLU A 279 -36.98 7.60 19.79
N ASP A 280 -37.02 7.28 21.07
CA ASP A 280 -36.39 8.09 22.13
C ASP A 280 -34.85 8.20 22.06
N GLY A 281 -34.19 7.42 21.19
CA GLY A 281 -32.74 7.38 21.05
C GLY A 281 -32.01 6.71 22.25
N ARG A 282 -32.76 6.16 23.21
CA ARG A 282 -32.16 5.52 24.41
C ARG A 282 -31.30 4.32 24.07
N LEU A 283 -31.71 3.54 23.06
CA LEU A 283 -30.93 2.38 22.63
C LEU A 283 -29.61 2.80 22.00
N HIS A 284 -29.61 3.90 21.26
CA HIS A 284 -28.39 4.48 20.69
C HIS A 284 -27.41 4.90 21.81
N MET A 285 -27.89 5.62 22.82
CA MET A 285 -27.07 6.02 23.97
C MET A 285 -26.52 4.81 24.75
N LEU A 286 -27.34 3.75 24.91
CA LEU A 286 -26.88 2.52 25.54
C LEU A 286 -25.83 1.79 24.71
N LYS A 287 -26.00 1.74 23.39
CA LYS A 287 -25.00 1.18 22.48
C LYS A 287 -23.70 1.96 22.60
N GLU A 288 -23.74 3.27 22.52
CA GLU A 288 -22.56 4.12 22.68
C GLU A 288 -21.87 3.86 24.03
N LYS A 289 -22.63 3.86 25.13
CA LYS A 289 -22.10 3.61 26.48
C LYS A 289 -21.38 2.25 26.60
N TRP A 290 -21.94 1.19 26.03
CA TRP A 290 -21.41 -0.16 26.20
C TRP A 290 -20.43 -0.58 25.10
N TRP A 291 -20.51 0.00 23.89
CA TRP A 291 -19.56 -0.18 22.80
C TRP A 291 -18.40 0.81 22.83
N SER A 292 -18.52 1.95 23.54
CA SER A 292 -17.37 2.82 23.80
C SER A 292 -16.36 2.02 24.64
N GLY A 293 -15.44 1.39 24.00
CA GLY A 293 -14.26 0.78 24.60
C GLY A 293 -13.10 1.73 24.43
N SER A 294 -12.09 1.58 25.26
CA SER A 294 -10.88 2.38 25.23
C SER A 294 -10.30 2.57 23.83
N SER A 295 -10.06 3.80 23.49
CA SER A 295 -8.94 4.34 22.68
C SER A 295 -8.51 3.77 21.34
N CYS A 296 -8.98 2.63 20.83
CA CYS A 296 -8.55 2.19 19.51
C CYS A 296 -8.98 3.09 18.34
N LEU A 297 -9.95 3.98 18.55
CA LEU A 297 -10.44 4.92 17.55
C LEU A 297 -9.90 6.35 17.70
N GLU A 298 -9.37 6.71 18.86
CA GLU A 298 -8.87 8.05 19.12
C GLU A 298 -7.36 8.20 18.89
N ASP A 299 -6.57 7.16 19.14
CA ASP A 299 -5.11 7.18 18.91
C ASP A 299 -4.69 6.89 17.46
N GLU A 300 -5.61 6.45 16.62
CA GLU A 300 -5.31 6.15 15.21
C GLU A 300 -5.91 7.15 14.22
N ARG A 301 -6.24 8.35 14.62
CA ARG A 301 -6.22 9.45 13.69
C ARG A 301 -4.77 9.70 13.29
N TYR A 302 -4.32 8.91 12.28
CA TYR A 302 -3.20 9.23 11.40
C TYR A 302 -2.11 10.11 12.05
N GLU A 303 -1.48 9.63 13.11
CA GLU A 303 -0.12 10.06 13.29
C GLU A 303 0.66 9.42 12.14
N THR A 304 0.82 10.18 11.07
CA THR A 304 1.91 9.95 10.13
C THR A 304 3.18 9.99 10.99
N GLY A 305 3.57 8.82 11.46
CA GLY A 305 4.80 8.68 12.24
C GLY A 305 5.94 9.30 11.47
N PRO A 306 6.96 9.85 12.13
CA PRO A 306 8.11 10.39 11.43
C PRO A 306 8.66 9.33 10.47
N MET A 307 9.04 9.76 9.24
CA MET A 307 9.61 8.87 8.23
C MET A 307 10.78 8.09 8.83
N GLY A 308 10.60 6.78 8.97
CA GLY A 308 11.62 5.90 9.52
C GLY A 308 12.72 5.55 8.50
N ILE A 309 13.84 5.07 9.00
CA ILE A 309 14.96 4.56 8.18
C ILE A 309 14.48 3.47 7.20
N GLN A 310 13.43 2.73 7.52
CA GLN A 310 12.86 1.70 6.64
C GLN A 310 12.36 2.26 5.31
N ASN A 311 11.88 3.50 5.27
CA ASN A 311 11.36 4.14 4.06
C ASN A 311 12.46 4.84 3.24
N LEU A 312 13.49 5.36 3.90
CA LEU A 312 14.57 6.13 3.27
C LEU A 312 15.90 5.38 3.22
N GLY A 313 16.01 4.21 3.83
CA GLY A 313 17.26 3.44 3.94
C GLY A 313 17.87 3.10 2.56
N GLY A 314 17.05 2.87 1.55
CA GLY A 314 17.52 2.60 0.20
C GLY A 314 18.32 3.75 -0.42
N ILE A 315 17.98 5.00 -0.10
CA ILE A 315 18.73 6.18 -0.60
C ILE A 315 20.16 6.17 -0.04
N PHE A 316 20.33 5.84 1.24
CA PHE A 316 21.65 5.72 1.84
C PHE A 316 22.47 4.54 1.29
N ILE A 317 21.79 3.43 0.93
CA ILE A 317 22.44 2.29 0.26
C ILE A 317 22.94 2.69 -1.12
N VAL A 318 22.13 3.42 -1.89
CA VAL A 318 22.52 3.94 -3.22
C VAL A 318 23.71 4.90 -3.08
N LEU A 319 23.69 5.81 -2.10
CA LEU A 319 24.81 6.71 -1.82
C LEU A 319 26.07 5.93 -1.50
N ALA A 320 26.02 4.99 -0.55
CA ALA A 320 27.18 4.19 -0.16
C ALA A 320 27.73 3.38 -1.33
N SER A 321 26.88 2.76 -2.15
CA SER A 321 27.31 2.02 -3.34
C SER A 321 27.98 2.92 -4.37
N GLY A 322 27.47 4.13 -4.58
CA GLY A 322 28.07 5.14 -5.46
C GLY A 322 29.46 5.59 -4.99
N LEU A 323 29.62 5.82 -3.67
CA LEU A 323 30.92 6.16 -3.08
C LEU A 323 31.94 5.04 -3.26
N VAL A 324 31.56 3.78 -3.01
CA VAL A 324 32.41 2.62 -3.23
C VAL A 324 32.81 2.50 -4.71
N LEU A 325 31.86 2.66 -5.62
CA LEU A 325 32.12 2.64 -7.06
C LEU A 325 33.11 3.73 -7.46
N SER A 326 32.98 4.96 -6.93
CA SER A 326 33.88 6.07 -7.25
C SER A 326 35.33 5.78 -6.82
N VAL A 327 35.54 5.11 -5.68
CA VAL A 327 36.86 4.68 -5.23
C VAL A 327 37.48 3.64 -6.19
N PHE A 328 36.68 2.67 -6.66
CA PHE A 328 37.17 1.69 -7.63
C PHE A 328 37.54 2.35 -8.97
N VAL A 329 36.75 3.30 -9.44
CA VAL A 329 37.04 4.04 -10.65
C VAL A 329 38.33 4.85 -10.49
N ALA A 330 38.49 5.57 -9.36
CA ALA A 330 39.71 6.33 -9.07
C ALA A 330 40.98 5.46 -9.06
N ILE A 331 40.91 4.27 -8.46
CA ILE A 331 42.02 3.28 -8.48
C ILE A 331 42.29 2.83 -9.93
N GLY A 332 41.23 2.56 -10.72
CA GLY A 332 41.36 2.19 -12.12
C GLY A 332 42.04 3.28 -12.96
N GLU A 333 41.63 4.54 -12.81
CA GLU A 333 42.25 5.70 -13.47
C GLU A 333 43.72 5.87 -13.08
N PHE A 334 44.01 5.70 -11.80
CA PHE A 334 45.42 5.76 -11.30
C PHE A 334 46.30 4.68 -11.94
N ILE A 335 45.85 3.45 -11.95
CA ILE A 335 46.57 2.31 -12.57
C ILE A 335 46.75 2.54 -14.09
N TYR A 336 45.68 3.02 -14.76
CA TYR A 336 45.75 3.32 -16.20
C TYR A 336 46.79 4.41 -16.50
N LYS A 337 46.83 5.48 -15.69
CA LYS A 337 47.77 6.57 -15.89
C LYS A 337 49.20 6.13 -15.60
N LEU A 338 49.42 5.28 -14.60
CA LEU A 338 50.75 4.69 -14.31
C LEU A 338 51.24 3.84 -15.48
N ARG A 339 50.40 2.96 -16.02
CA ARG A 339 50.76 2.13 -17.21
C ARG A 339 51.13 2.97 -18.40
N LYS A 340 50.28 3.98 -18.70
CA LYS A 340 50.52 4.91 -19.84
C LYS A 340 51.81 5.72 -19.68
N ASN A 341 52.13 6.14 -18.47
CA ASN A 341 53.42 6.85 -18.22
C ASN A 341 54.63 5.91 -18.34
N ALA A 342 54.51 4.66 -17.86
CA ALA A 342 55.58 3.66 -18.02
C ALA A 342 55.84 3.32 -19.49
N GLU A 343 54.77 3.18 -20.31
CA GLU A 343 54.89 3.00 -21.76
C GLU A 343 55.59 4.20 -22.42
N ARG A 344 55.25 5.44 -22.04
CA ARG A 344 55.88 6.65 -22.57
C ARG A 344 57.38 6.73 -22.18
N GLU A 345 57.80 6.33 -21.00
CA GLU A 345 59.19 6.26 -20.58
C GLU A 345 59.96 5.16 -21.35
N GLN A 346 59.36 4.00 -21.56
CA GLN A 346 59.95 2.96 -22.39
C GLN A 346 60.20 3.41 -23.84
N VAL A 347 59.23 4.08 -24.44
CA VAL A 347 59.34 4.65 -25.80
C VAL A 347 60.46 5.74 -25.86
N ARG A 348 60.62 6.53 -24.82
CA ARG A 348 61.70 7.53 -24.74
C ARG A 348 63.09 6.90 -24.61
N LEU A 349 63.19 5.77 -23.89
CA LEU A 349 64.47 5.02 -23.69
C LEU A 349 64.90 4.25 -24.95
N ILE A 350 63.97 3.83 -25.81
CA ILE A 350 64.24 3.12 -27.08
C ILE A 350 64.54 4.10 -28.23
N GLY A 351 64.10 5.37 -28.13
CA GLY A 351 64.30 6.41 -29.15
C GLY A 351 65.56 7.30 -29.00
N ASN A 352 66.39 7.05 -27.98
CA ASN A 352 67.75 7.57 -27.80
C ASN A 352 68.75 6.47 -28.03
#